data_931a618c3b4d3fcd8e287c9f9ca2cd09
#
_entry.id   931a618c3b4d3fcd8e287c9f9ca2cd09
#
_cell.length_a   1.000
_cell.length_b   1.000
_cell.length_c   1.000
_cell.angle_alpha   90.00
_cell.angle_beta   90.00
_cell.angle_gamma   90.00
#
_symmetry.space_group_name_H-M   'P 1'
#
loop_
_entity.id
_entity.type
_entity.pdbx_description
1 polymer ?
#
loop_
_entity_poly.entity_id
_entity_poly.type
_entity_poly.pdbx_seq_one_letter_code
_entity_poly.pdbx_strand_id
1 'polypeptide(L)'
;DEGTDITRIQSRLYELGYLASDSEVTGSFGDDTETAVMKMQSVNGLEQDGKVGRKTMNLLYSEDVKANMLAYGEKSDLVLAAQKRLKELGYMTPEPDGSYGNDTIIAVKQFQSRNDQIVDGYLGPATRVALNSSDAVPNGLAIGDSGDNIQRVQNLLSKLGYLKSANVTG
;
A
#
# COMPACT_ATOMS: atom_id res chain seq x y z
N ASP A 1 0.07 30.71 9.22
CA ASP A 1 1.14 29.99 9.97
C ASP A 1 1.74 28.94 9.04
N GLU A 2 3.04 29.11 8.69
CA GLU A 2 3.71 28.26 7.69
C GLU A 2 3.60 26.75 7.98
N GLY A 3 3.75 26.34 9.24
CA GLY A 3 3.66 24.93 9.62
C GLY A 3 2.26 24.30 9.40
N THR A 4 1.20 25.08 9.58
CA THR A 4 -0.18 24.61 9.36
C THR A 4 -0.47 24.40 7.89
N ASP A 5 0.03 25.27 7.01
CA ASP A 5 -0.16 25.15 5.58
C ASP A 5 0.63 23.97 5.01
N ILE A 6 1.86 23.74 5.50
CA ILE A 6 2.66 22.57 5.12
C ILE A 6 1.97 21.28 5.55
N THR A 7 1.47 21.20 6.78
CA THR A 7 0.71 20.03 7.28
C THR A 7 -0.49 19.72 6.37
N ARG A 8 -1.24 20.75 5.94
CA ARG A 8 -2.40 20.56 5.04
C ARG A 8 -1.98 20.03 3.67
N ILE A 9 -0.88 20.56 3.12
CA ILE A 9 -0.31 20.07 1.85
C ILE A 9 0.12 18.62 1.98
N GLN A 10 0.85 18.28 3.02
CA GLN A 10 1.31 16.91 3.29
C GLN A 10 0.15 15.94 3.49
N SER A 11 -0.86 16.32 4.27
CA SER A 11 -2.08 15.53 4.44
C SER A 11 -2.75 15.23 3.10
N ARG A 12 -2.86 16.26 2.24
CA ARG A 12 -3.46 16.08 0.92
C ARG A 12 -2.61 15.21 0.00
N LEU A 13 -1.30 15.35 0.03
CA LEU A 13 -0.37 14.46 -0.69
C LEU A 13 -0.47 13.01 -0.22
N TYR A 14 -0.63 12.80 1.08
CA TYR A 14 -0.87 11.46 1.64
C TYR A 14 -2.21 10.88 1.19
N GLU A 15 -3.31 11.62 1.27
CA GLU A 15 -4.63 11.21 0.77
C GLU A 15 -4.59 10.80 -0.71
N LEU A 16 -3.81 11.53 -1.52
CA LEU A 16 -3.61 11.24 -2.95
C LEU A 16 -2.56 10.16 -3.20
N GLY A 17 -1.91 9.65 -2.13
CA GLY A 17 -0.94 8.58 -2.18
C GLY A 17 0.44 8.95 -2.71
N TYR A 18 0.83 10.20 -2.60
CA TYR A 18 2.19 10.65 -2.94
C TYR A 18 3.16 10.55 -1.76
N LEU A 19 2.67 10.44 -0.52
CA LEU A 19 3.43 10.08 0.67
C LEU A 19 3.15 8.63 1.10
N ALA A 20 4.12 7.97 1.71
CA ALA A 20 4.04 6.56 2.07
C ALA A 20 3.19 6.32 3.32
N SER A 21 3.28 7.22 4.31
CA SER A 21 2.59 7.11 5.59
C SER A 21 2.15 8.47 6.13
N ASP A 22 1.24 8.46 7.08
CA ASP A 22 0.81 9.65 7.83
C ASP A 22 1.92 10.21 8.74
N SER A 23 2.91 9.39 9.11
CA SER A 23 4.08 9.84 9.86
C SER A 23 4.95 10.85 9.11
N GLU A 24 4.80 10.95 7.79
CA GLU A 24 5.46 11.95 6.93
C GLU A 24 4.76 13.32 6.96
N VAL A 25 3.60 13.41 7.61
CA VAL A 25 2.87 14.68 7.83
C VAL A 25 3.43 15.39 9.06
N THR A 26 4.59 15.99 8.89
CA THR A 26 5.39 16.54 9.98
C THR A 26 5.21 18.05 10.22
N GLY A 27 4.61 18.76 9.24
CA GLY A 27 4.54 20.22 9.23
C GLY A 27 5.86 20.90 8.80
N SER A 28 6.87 20.11 8.40
CA SER A 28 8.14 20.59 7.86
C SER A 28 8.28 20.20 6.42
N PHE A 29 8.61 21.14 5.52
CA PHE A 29 8.82 20.87 4.09
C PHE A 29 10.24 20.36 3.89
N GLY A 30 10.43 19.04 3.98
CA GLY A 30 11.69 18.34 3.75
C GLY A 30 11.72 17.58 2.43
N ASP A 31 12.78 16.80 2.22
CA ASP A 31 13.06 16.06 0.99
C ASP A 31 11.91 15.11 0.57
N ASP A 32 11.26 14.44 1.53
CA ASP A 32 10.14 13.54 1.25
C ASP A 32 8.93 14.32 0.70
N THR A 33 8.67 15.52 1.27
CA THR A 33 7.59 16.39 0.80
C THR A 33 7.90 16.94 -0.59
N GLU A 34 9.14 17.39 -0.84
CA GLU A 34 9.58 17.87 -2.15
C GLU A 34 9.45 16.76 -3.21
N THR A 35 9.92 15.56 -2.90
CA THR A 35 9.80 14.38 -3.77
C THR A 35 8.33 14.05 -4.08
N ALA A 36 7.46 14.07 -3.08
CA ALA A 36 6.03 13.85 -3.26
C ALA A 36 5.38 14.91 -4.15
N VAL A 37 5.76 16.19 -3.98
CA VAL A 37 5.30 17.30 -4.83
C VAL A 37 5.78 17.13 -6.27
N MET A 38 7.06 16.80 -6.49
CA MET A 38 7.59 16.53 -7.83
C MET A 38 6.85 15.38 -8.52
N LYS A 39 6.58 14.30 -7.82
CA LYS A 39 5.82 13.16 -8.36
C LYS A 39 4.38 13.59 -8.70
N MET A 40 3.72 14.33 -7.83
CA MET A 40 2.38 14.87 -8.09
C MET A 40 2.35 15.78 -9.31
N GLN A 41 3.32 16.68 -9.44
CA GLN A 41 3.48 17.53 -10.59
C GLN A 41 3.65 16.72 -11.88
N SER A 42 4.53 15.69 -11.85
CA SER A 42 4.76 14.80 -12.98
C SER A 42 3.51 14.07 -13.44
N VAL A 43 2.80 13.42 -12.52
CA VAL A 43 1.58 12.64 -12.82
C VAL A 43 0.47 13.53 -13.40
N ASN A 44 0.48 14.82 -13.04
CA ASN A 44 -0.52 15.79 -13.43
C ASN A 44 -0.08 16.76 -14.56
N GLY A 45 1.10 16.51 -15.15
CA GLY A 45 1.57 17.29 -16.30
C GLY A 45 2.01 18.73 -15.97
N LEU A 46 2.40 18.99 -14.72
CA LEU A 46 3.04 20.23 -14.30
C LEU A 46 4.57 20.14 -14.42
N GLU A 47 5.25 21.27 -14.40
CA GLU A 47 6.70 21.34 -14.24
C GLU A 47 7.11 20.75 -12.89
N GLN A 48 8.09 19.83 -12.92
CA GLN A 48 8.57 19.09 -11.74
C GLN A 48 9.65 19.90 -11.01
N ASP A 49 9.27 21.03 -10.42
CA ASP A 49 10.18 21.91 -9.69
C ASP A 49 10.19 21.68 -8.15
N GLY A 50 9.33 20.78 -7.67
CA GLY A 50 9.18 20.47 -6.24
C GLY A 50 8.55 21.59 -5.41
N LYS A 51 8.14 22.69 -6.04
CA LYS A 51 7.61 23.87 -5.34
C LYS A 51 6.08 23.91 -5.36
N VAL A 52 5.50 24.27 -4.24
CA VAL A 52 4.05 24.43 -4.14
C VAL A 52 3.66 25.88 -4.42
N GLY A 53 3.82 26.27 -5.71
CA GLY A 53 3.33 27.56 -6.21
C GLY A 53 1.81 27.54 -6.45
N ARG A 54 1.26 28.68 -6.92
CA ARG A 54 -0.20 28.84 -7.12
C ARG A 54 -0.80 27.73 -8.02
N LYS A 55 -0.12 27.37 -9.10
CA LYS A 55 -0.60 26.33 -10.03
C LYS A 55 -0.67 24.96 -9.36
N THR A 56 0.39 24.60 -8.65
CA THR A 56 0.49 23.35 -7.90
C THR A 56 -0.55 23.30 -6.79
N MET A 57 -0.73 24.39 -6.04
CA MET A 57 -1.74 24.51 -4.98
C MET A 57 -3.16 24.36 -5.53
N ASN A 58 -3.50 25.07 -6.60
CA ASN A 58 -4.81 24.98 -7.22
C ASN A 58 -5.13 23.55 -7.69
N LEU A 59 -4.17 22.89 -8.33
CA LEU A 59 -4.36 21.53 -8.80
C LEU A 59 -4.47 20.53 -7.64
N LEU A 60 -3.64 20.65 -6.61
CA LEU A 60 -3.62 19.75 -5.44
C LEU A 60 -5.00 19.67 -4.76
N TYR A 61 -5.74 20.76 -4.76
CA TYR A 61 -7.08 20.84 -4.14
C TYR A 61 -8.23 20.84 -5.17
N SER A 62 -7.95 20.61 -6.45
CA SER A 62 -8.99 20.46 -7.47
C SER A 62 -9.56 19.04 -7.49
N GLU A 63 -10.72 18.88 -8.13
CA GLU A 63 -11.33 17.57 -8.41
C GLU A 63 -10.59 16.83 -9.54
N ASP A 64 -9.83 17.55 -10.37
CA ASP A 64 -9.10 17.00 -11.51
C ASP A 64 -7.75 16.39 -11.13
N VAL A 65 -7.30 16.53 -9.86
CA VAL A 65 -6.01 15.99 -9.42
C VAL A 65 -6.01 14.47 -9.50
N LYS A 66 -5.01 13.93 -10.20
CA LYS A 66 -4.81 12.47 -10.29
C LYS A 66 -4.08 11.97 -9.06
N ALA A 67 -4.61 10.90 -8.50
CA ALA A 67 -3.93 10.16 -7.42
C ALA A 67 -2.76 9.34 -7.94
N ASN A 68 -1.80 9.06 -7.07
CA ASN A 68 -0.67 8.20 -7.37
C ASN A 68 -1.07 6.72 -7.23
N MET A 69 -1.19 6.04 -8.36
CA MET A 69 -1.49 4.60 -8.45
C MET A 69 -0.21 3.84 -8.72
N LEU A 70 0.31 3.11 -7.73
CA LEU A 70 1.47 2.26 -7.93
C LEU A 70 1.05 0.98 -8.68
N ALA A 71 1.79 0.67 -9.74
CA ALA A 71 1.45 -0.41 -10.68
C ALA A 71 2.70 -1.15 -11.19
N TYR A 72 2.46 -2.23 -11.93
CA TYR A 72 3.51 -3.03 -12.57
C TYR A 72 4.54 -2.16 -13.32
N GLY A 73 5.82 -2.45 -13.07
CA GLY A 73 6.94 -1.77 -13.70
C GLY A 73 7.42 -0.52 -12.95
N GLU A 74 6.68 -0.03 -11.94
CA GLU A 74 7.16 1.08 -11.11
C GLU A 74 8.26 0.63 -10.17
N LYS A 75 9.25 1.50 -9.95
CA LYS A 75 10.31 1.31 -8.97
C LYS A 75 10.42 2.58 -8.13
N SER A 76 10.15 2.47 -6.83
CA SER A 76 10.15 3.62 -5.92
C SER A 76 10.22 3.19 -4.45
N ASP A 77 10.54 4.14 -3.58
CA ASP A 77 10.51 3.94 -2.13
C ASP A 77 9.08 3.68 -1.63
N LEU A 78 8.05 4.22 -2.31
CA LEU A 78 6.66 3.92 -2.02
C LEU A 78 6.33 2.45 -2.26
N VAL A 79 6.84 1.87 -3.35
CA VAL A 79 6.71 0.42 -3.61
C VAL A 79 7.45 -0.38 -2.55
N LEU A 80 8.68 0.03 -2.20
CA LEU A 80 9.49 -0.63 -1.17
C LEU A 80 8.78 -0.63 0.20
N ALA A 81 8.21 0.49 0.61
CA ALA A 81 7.46 0.62 1.85
C ALA A 81 6.23 -0.32 1.86
N ALA A 82 5.47 -0.33 0.77
CA ALA A 82 4.31 -1.21 0.64
C ALA A 82 4.69 -2.70 0.64
N GLN A 83 5.77 -3.09 -0.05
CA GLN A 83 6.28 -4.47 -0.04
C GLN A 83 6.71 -4.92 1.36
N LYS A 84 7.40 -4.06 2.12
CA LYS A 84 7.75 -4.33 3.52
C LYS A 84 6.50 -4.62 4.34
N ARG A 85 5.48 -3.78 4.21
CA ARG A 85 4.22 -3.96 4.95
C ARG A 85 3.46 -5.21 4.52
N LEU A 86 3.40 -5.51 3.21
CA LEU A 86 2.82 -6.76 2.69
C LEU A 86 3.55 -7.99 3.23
N LYS A 87 4.88 -7.92 3.37
CA LYS A 87 5.68 -8.99 3.96
C LYS A 87 5.41 -9.16 5.45
N GLU A 88 5.35 -8.07 6.22
CA GLU A 88 4.98 -8.10 7.65
C GLU A 88 3.61 -8.75 7.87
N LEU A 89 2.65 -8.45 7.00
CA LEU A 89 1.31 -9.04 7.03
C LEU A 89 1.24 -10.46 6.44
N GLY A 90 2.35 -11.01 5.95
CA GLY A 90 2.43 -12.37 5.43
C GLY A 90 1.94 -12.56 3.99
N TYR A 91 1.66 -11.47 3.25
CA TYR A 91 1.22 -11.55 1.85
C TYR A 91 2.38 -11.70 0.86
N MET A 92 3.60 -11.42 1.26
CA MET A 92 4.78 -11.47 0.40
C MET A 92 5.88 -12.32 1.02
N THR A 93 6.42 -13.28 0.25
CA THR A 93 7.54 -14.12 0.67
C THR A 93 8.89 -13.58 0.21
N PRO A 94 9.03 -13.07 -1.05
CA PRO A 94 10.27 -12.47 -1.52
C PRO A 94 10.70 -11.26 -0.70
N GLU A 95 12.01 -10.95 -0.74
CA GLU A 95 12.53 -9.74 -0.12
C GLU A 95 12.03 -8.49 -0.86
N PRO A 96 11.58 -7.46 -0.13
CA PRO A 96 11.20 -6.18 -0.72
C PRO A 96 12.38 -5.55 -1.48
N ASP A 97 12.18 -5.23 -2.76
CA ASP A 97 13.21 -4.69 -3.66
C ASP A 97 12.85 -3.32 -4.25
N GLY A 98 11.66 -2.81 -3.91
CA GLY A 98 11.13 -1.55 -4.42
C GLY A 98 10.63 -1.60 -5.86
N SER A 99 10.62 -2.79 -6.51
CA SER A 99 10.16 -2.94 -7.88
C SER A 99 8.78 -3.61 -7.90
N TYR A 100 7.80 -2.98 -8.54
CA TYR A 100 6.44 -3.50 -8.65
C TYR A 100 6.38 -4.61 -9.71
N GLY A 101 6.77 -5.81 -9.32
CA GLY A 101 6.76 -7.00 -10.16
C GLY A 101 5.51 -7.88 -9.97
N ASN A 102 5.52 -9.07 -10.59
CA ASN A 102 4.41 -10.02 -10.48
C ASN A 102 4.15 -10.46 -9.03
N ASP A 103 5.19 -10.68 -8.24
CA ASP A 103 5.04 -11.08 -6.83
C ASP A 103 4.32 -9.99 -6.02
N THR A 104 4.60 -8.72 -6.31
CA THR A 104 3.90 -7.58 -5.70
C THR A 104 2.43 -7.54 -6.11
N ILE A 105 2.12 -7.76 -7.40
CA ILE A 105 0.73 -7.83 -7.89
C ILE A 105 -0.05 -8.93 -7.17
N ILE A 106 0.55 -10.13 -7.04
CA ILE A 106 -0.09 -11.27 -6.38
C ILE A 106 -0.36 -10.93 -4.91
N ALA A 107 0.65 -10.41 -4.20
CA ALA A 107 0.53 -10.02 -2.80
C ALA A 107 -0.55 -8.94 -2.59
N VAL A 108 -0.60 -7.92 -3.45
CA VAL A 108 -1.61 -6.85 -3.41
C VAL A 108 -3.01 -7.41 -3.65
N LYS A 109 -3.21 -8.27 -4.65
CA LYS A 109 -4.52 -8.90 -4.92
C LYS A 109 -5.00 -9.75 -3.75
N GLN A 110 -4.11 -10.51 -3.13
CA GLN A 110 -4.44 -11.30 -1.94
C GLN A 110 -4.82 -10.39 -0.77
N PHE A 111 -4.05 -9.31 -0.53
CA PHE A 111 -4.37 -8.32 0.48
C PHE A 111 -5.74 -7.68 0.22
N GLN A 112 -5.98 -7.19 -0.99
CA GLN A 112 -7.24 -6.57 -1.39
C GLN A 112 -8.44 -7.50 -1.15
N SER A 113 -8.31 -8.77 -1.55
CA SER A 113 -9.36 -9.79 -1.36
C SER A 113 -9.71 -10.03 0.11
N ARG A 114 -8.71 -10.03 1.01
CA ARG A 114 -8.95 -10.30 2.45
C ARG A 114 -9.34 -9.04 3.25
N ASN A 115 -9.18 -7.87 2.67
CA ASN A 115 -9.45 -6.58 3.32
C ASN A 115 -10.60 -5.81 2.66
N ASP A 116 -11.52 -6.52 2.00
CA ASP A 116 -12.72 -5.97 1.37
C ASP A 116 -12.44 -4.82 0.39
N GLN A 117 -11.28 -4.88 -0.30
CA GLN A 117 -10.89 -3.92 -1.31
C GLN A 117 -11.25 -4.42 -2.72
N ILE A 118 -11.30 -3.50 -3.70
CA ILE A 118 -11.41 -3.88 -5.12
C ILE A 118 -10.14 -4.64 -5.50
N VAL A 119 -10.28 -5.88 -6.01
CA VAL A 119 -9.17 -6.75 -6.38
C VAL A 119 -8.69 -6.43 -7.80
N ASP A 120 -7.95 -5.35 -7.94
CA ASP A 120 -7.40 -4.87 -9.23
C ASP A 120 -5.89 -5.08 -9.36
N GLY A 121 -5.19 -5.24 -8.23
CA GLY A 121 -3.74 -5.40 -8.19
C GLY A 121 -2.97 -4.08 -8.30
N TYR A 122 -3.64 -2.94 -8.10
CA TYR A 122 -3.01 -1.63 -7.99
C TYR A 122 -2.92 -1.18 -6.52
N LEU A 123 -1.83 -0.55 -6.15
CA LEU A 123 -1.69 0.11 -4.85
C LEU A 123 -2.12 1.59 -4.97
N GLY A 124 -3.41 1.80 -5.10
CA GLY A 124 -4.01 3.13 -5.01
C GLY A 124 -4.06 3.66 -3.56
N PRO A 125 -4.46 4.94 -3.37
CA PRO A 125 -4.54 5.54 -2.04
C PRO A 125 -5.37 4.73 -1.05
N ALA A 126 -6.56 4.27 -1.43
CA ALA A 126 -7.44 3.49 -0.57
C ALA A 126 -6.79 2.18 -0.11
N THR A 127 -6.16 1.44 -1.02
CA THR A 127 -5.45 0.20 -0.70
C THR A 127 -4.25 0.46 0.22
N ARG A 128 -3.51 1.58 0.02
CA ARG A 128 -2.38 1.93 0.90
C ARG A 128 -2.82 2.36 2.30
N VAL A 129 -3.90 3.12 2.41
CA VAL A 129 -4.50 3.45 3.71
C VAL A 129 -4.92 2.17 4.44
N ALA A 130 -5.62 1.25 3.77
CA ALA A 130 -6.01 -0.03 4.36
C ALA A 130 -4.78 -0.87 4.75
N LEU A 131 -3.74 -0.89 3.92
CA LEU A 131 -2.49 -1.63 4.16
C LEU A 131 -1.75 -1.13 5.42
N ASN A 132 -1.74 0.18 5.65
CA ASN A 132 -1.08 0.80 6.80
C ASN A 132 -1.97 0.87 8.05
N SER A 133 -3.25 0.49 7.94
CA SER A 133 -4.17 0.47 9.08
C SER A 133 -3.75 -0.58 10.13
N SER A 134 -4.05 -0.29 11.40
CA SER A 134 -3.99 -1.29 12.49
C SER A 134 -4.99 -2.43 12.29
N ASP A 135 -6.05 -2.20 11.53
CA ASP A 135 -7.12 -3.16 11.25
C ASP A 135 -6.84 -4.01 10.01
N ALA A 136 -5.67 -3.81 9.35
CA ALA A 136 -5.26 -4.60 8.21
C ALA A 136 -5.22 -6.10 8.54
N VAL A 137 -6.06 -6.89 7.87
CA VAL A 137 -6.15 -8.34 8.09
C VAL A 137 -4.90 -9.02 7.54
N PRO A 138 -4.13 -9.75 8.35
CA PRO A 138 -2.93 -10.43 7.88
C PRO A 138 -3.28 -11.67 7.02
N ASN A 139 -2.33 -12.11 6.20
CA ASN A 139 -2.42 -13.35 5.43
C ASN A 139 -2.10 -14.56 6.30
N GLY A 140 -2.89 -14.76 7.33
CA GLY A 140 -2.82 -15.91 8.23
C GLY A 140 -4.01 -16.83 8.05
N LEU A 141 -3.87 -18.08 8.47
CA LEU A 141 -5.00 -19.00 8.55
C LEU A 141 -5.81 -18.67 9.80
N ALA A 142 -7.10 -18.41 9.62
CA ALA A 142 -8.02 -18.11 10.71
C ALA A 142 -9.14 -19.16 10.79
N ILE A 143 -9.85 -19.18 11.92
CA ILE A 143 -11.02 -20.04 12.08
C ILE A 143 -12.08 -19.60 11.06
N GLY A 144 -12.53 -20.55 10.24
CA GLY A 144 -13.50 -20.31 9.17
C GLY A 144 -12.90 -20.21 7.77
N ASP A 145 -11.58 -20.12 7.65
CA ASP A 145 -10.92 -20.21 6.36
C ASP A 145 -11.08 -21.62 5.76
N SER A 146 -11.17 -21.69 4.43
CA SER A 146 -11.29 -22.95 3.68
C SER A 146 -10.46 -22.89 2.38
N GLY A 147 -10.23 -24.06 1.79
CA GLY A 147 -9.53 -24.18 0.50
C GLY A 147 -8.24 -24.97 0.57
N ASP A 148 -7.54 -25.08 -0.58
CA ASP A 148 -6.37 -25.96 -0.75
C ASP A 148 -5.25 -25.73 0.26
N ASN A 149 -4.98 -24.48 0.63
CA ASN A 149 -3.94 -24.15 1.61
C ASN A 149 -4.31 -24.63 3.01
N ILE A 150 -5.59 -24.49 3.40
CA ILE A 150 -6.10 -25.00 4.66
C ILE A 150 -5.99 -26.53 4.68
N GLN A 151 -6.42 -27.18 3.61
CA GLN A 151 -6.33 -28.63 3.49
C GLN A 151 -4.89 -29.13 3.57
N ARG A 152 -3.93 -28.43 2.95
CA ARG A 152 -2.49 -28.76 3.06
C ARG A 152 -1.98 -28.67 4.50
N VAL A 153 -2.32 -27.59 5.21
CA VAL A 153 -1.93 -27.42 6.61
C VAL A 153 -2.60 -28.47 7.50
N GLN A 154 -3.89 -28.73 7.31
CA GLN A 154 -4.61 -29.77 8.06
C GLN A 154 -3.99 -31.16 7.80
N ASN A 155 -3.66 -31.51 6.56
CA ASN A 155 -2.99 -32.75 6.21
C ASN A 155 -1.61 -32.86 6.88
N LEU A 156 -0.83 -31.76 6.94
CA LEU A 156 0.47 -31.75 7.60
C LEU A 156 0.31 -31.93 9.12
N LEU A 157 -0.62 -31.22 9.74
CA LEU A 157 -0.93 -31.36 11.17
C LEU A 157 -1.40 -32.78 11.51
N SER A 158 -2.19 -33.39 10.62
CA SER A 158 -2.61 -34.79 10.78
C SER A 158 -1.43 -35.76 10.71
N LYS A 159 -0.52 -35.58 9.73
CA LYS A 159 0.70 -36.40 9.62
C LYS A 159 1.62 -36.28 10.84
N LEU A 160 1.64 -35.08 11.44
CA LEU A 160 2.43 -34.81 12.66
C LEU A 160 1.70 -35.22 13.96
N GLY A 161 0.47 -35.73 13.86
CA GLY A 161 -0.29 -36.23 15.02
C GLY A 161 -1.03 -35.13 15.81
N TYR A 162 -1.01 -33.89 15.36
CA TYR A 162 -1.72 -32.76 16.01
C TYR A 162 -3.21 -32.68 15.64
N LEU A 163 -3.61 -33.32 14.54
CA LEU A 163 -4.99 -33.33 14.05
C LEU A 163 -5.40 -34.76 13.68
N LYS A 164 -6.60 -35.18 14.06
CA LYS A 164 -7.15 -36.47 13.60
C LYS A 164 -7.48 -36.37 12.11
N SER A 165 -7.17 -37.40 11.34
CA SER A 165 -7.40 -37.43 9.87
C SER A 165 -8.87 -37.14 9.49
N ALA A 166 -9.83 -37.53 10.35
CA ALA A 166 -11.25 -37.25 10.14
C ALA A 166 -11.62 -35.74 10.21
N ASN A 167 -10.74 -34.89 10.71
CA ASN A 167 -10.96 -33.45 10.87
C ASN A 167 -10.29 -32.63 9.75
N VAL A 168 -9.82 -33.28 8.68
CA VAL A 168 -9.28 -32.61 7.49
C VAL A 168 -10.45 -32.31 6.57
N THR A 169 -10.91 -31.06 6.57
CA THR A 169 -12.13 -30.64 5.87
C THR A 169 -11.84 -29.69 4.69
N GLY A 170 -10.66 -29.05 4.66
CA GLY A 170 -10.28 -28.09 3.61
C GLY A 170 -10.87 -26.70 3.78
#